data_bda3cfdf2db0029a2c8f8ba089435b83
#
_entry.id   bda3cfdf2db0029a2c8f8ba089435b83
#
_cell.length_a   1.000
_cell.length_b   1.000
_cell.length_c   1.000
_cell.angle_alpha   90.00
_cell.angle_beta   90.00
_cell.angle_gamma   90.00
#
_symmetry.space_group_name_H-M   'P 1'
#
loop_
_entity.id
_entity.type
_entity.pdbx_description
1 polymer ?
#
loop_
_entity_poly.entity_id
_entity_poly.type
_entity_poly.pdbx_seq_one_letter_code
_entity_poly.pdbx_strand_id
1 'polypeptide(L)'
;KLDIVKLFSEIQKGETLTNPKFQLFEGKDGLQNILKDMLLYRDIETKAYWPIKSMVEILGKDFFTSLNKERILRKIYTRAIWPENQSLDIKKNPYLGVGEKFFREIRIAPKEINFSMGYWVYGNKVACISSKNESFGFIIESKEFADMMSTQFEVVWEISKKITIPEK
;
A
#
# COMPACT_ATOMS: atom_id res chain seq x y z
N LYS A 1 1.43 -40.98 0.68
CA LYS A 1 1.95 -39.58 0.80
C LYS A 1 1.37 -38.78 -0.33
N LEU A 2 0.49 -37.85 0.00
CA LEU A 2 0.00 -36.88 -0.99
C LEU A 2 1.20 -36.04 -1.45
N ASP A 3 1.45 -36.03 -2.74
CA ASP A 3 2.50 -35.21 -3.32
C ASP A 3 1.98 -33.78 -3.46
N ILE A 4 2.34 -32.96 -2.48
CA ILE A 4 1.91 -31.54 -2.41
C ILE A 4 2.30 -30.78 -3.67
N VAL A 5 3.43 -31.09 -4.29
CA VAL A 5 3.89 -30.47 -5.53
C VAL A 5 2.95 -30.80 -6.69
N LYS A 6 2.44 -32.03 -6.74
CA LYS A 6 1.48 -32.48 -7.74
C LYS A 6 0.11 -31.83 -7.55
N LEU A 7 -0.31 -31.67 -6.29
CA LEU A 7 -1.54 -30.97 -5.95
C LEU A 7 -1.50 -29.48 -6.38
N PHE A 8 -0.38 -28.80 -6.12
CA PHE A 8 -0.19 -27.42 -6.57
C PHE A 8 -0.17 -27.30 -8.09
N SER A 9 0.43 -28.26 -8.81
CA SER A 9 0.45 -28.25 -10.28
C SER A 9 -0.92 -28.54 -10.89
N GLU A 10 -1.77 -29.29 -10.21
CA GLU A 10 -3.16 -29.55 -10.65
C GLU A 10 -4.09 -28.37 -10.37
N ILE A 11 -3.88 -27.67 -9.28
CA ILE A 11 -4.59 -26.41 -8.97
C ILE A 11 -4.25 -25.31 -9.98
N GLN A 12 -3.00 -25.28 -10.48
CA GLN A 12 -2.57 -24.32 -11.50
C GLN A 12 -3.06 -24.65 -12.92
N LYS A 13 -3.54 -25.88 -13.18
CA LYS A 13 -4.05 -26.33 -14.49
C LYS A 13 -5.55 -26.04 -14.71
N GLY A 14 -6.23 -25.45 -13.71
CA GLY A 14 -7.59 -24.97 -13.93
C GLY A 14 -7.59 -23.91 -15.02
N GLU A 15 -8.31 -24.15 -16.10
CA GLU A 15 -8.52 -23.24 -17.23
C GLU A 15 -9.28 -21.98 -16.76
N THR A 16 -8.55 -21.01 -16.20
CA THR A 16 -9.08 -19.67 -15.98
C THR A 16 -8.32 -18.69 -16.86
N LEU A 17 -9.04 -17.96 -17.68
CA LEU A 17 -8.54 -16.93 -18.59
C LEU A 17 -7.73 -15.81 -17.89
N THR A 18 -7.75 -15.78 -16.57
CA THR A 18 -6.95 -14.88 -15.72
C THR A 18 -6.46 -15.63 -14.48
N ASN A 19 -5.23 -16.09 -14.50
CA ASN A 19 -4.58 -16.64 -13.29
C ASN A 19 -4.13 -15.50 -12.40
N PRO A 20 -4.65 -15.38 -11.17
CA PRO A 20 -4.10 -14.44 -10.20
C PRO A 20 -2.65 -14.82 -9.90
N LYS A 21 -1.77 -13.80 -9.84
CA LYS A 21 -0.37 -13.99 -9.46
C LYS A 21 -0.20 -13.59 -8.00
N PHE A 22 0.49 -14.41 -7.26
CA PHE A 22 0.81 -14.19 -5.86
C PHE A 22 2.31 -14.19 -5.66
N GLN A 23 2.85 -13.15 -4.98
CA GLN A 23 4.25 -13.03 -4.63
C GLN A 23 4.38 -12.76 -3.13
N LEU A 24 5.17 -13.56 -2.43
CA LEU A 24 5.48 -13.41 -1.02
C LEU A 24 6.86 -12.79 -0.84
N PHE A 25 6.98 -11.88 0.13
CA PHE A 25 8.21 -11.17 0.46
C PHE A 25 8.46 -11.23 1.96
N GLU A 26 9.73 -11.32 2.35
CA GLU A 26 10.16 -11.32 3.74
C GLU A 26 11.37 -10.41 3.93
N GLY A 27 11.55 -9.92 5.15
CA GLY A 27 12.64 -9.05 5.52
C GLY A 27 12.55 -7.64 4.93
N LYS A 28 13.39 -6.74 5.43
CA LYS A 28 13.34 -5.31 5.08
C LYS A 28 13.48 -5.07 3.57
N ASP A 29 14.45 -5.70 2.92
CA ASP A 29 14.70 -5.51 1.48
C ASP A 29 13.54 -6.04 0.64
N GLY A 30 12.98 -7.19 1.02
CA GLY A 30 11.79 -7.76 0.37
C GLY A 30 10.59 -6.82 0.50
N LEU A 31 10.32 -6.28 1.69
CA LEU A 31 9.24 -5.34 1.92
C LEU A 31 9.44 -4.01 1.18
N GLN A 32 10.67 -3.53 1.04
CA GLN A 32 10.96 -2.38 0.20
C GLN A 32 10.68 -2.67 -1.29
N ASN A 33 10.99 -3.88 -1.77
CA ASN A 33 10.73 -4.29 -3.14
C ASN A 33 9.23 -4.33 -3.47
N ILE A 34 8.37 -4.65 -2.49
CA ILE A 34 6.91 -4.54 -2.66
C ILE A 34 6.51 -3.13 -3.11
N LEU A 35 6.99 -2.09 -2.43
CA LEU A 35 6.62 -0.71 -2.76
C LEU A 35 7.29 -0.22 -4.04
N LYS A 36 8.45 -0.75 -4.39
CA LYS A 36 9.11 -0.44 -5.66
C LYS A 36 8.34 -0.98 -6.87
N ASP A 37 7.56 -2.04 -6.73
CA ASP A 37 6.74 -2.59 -7.81
C ASP A 37 5.74 -1.55 -8.35
N MET A 38 5.19 -0.70 -7.49
CA MET A 38 4.32 0.42 -7.90
C MET A 38 5.02 1.39 -8.85
N LEU A 39 6.34 1.55 -8.74
CA LEU A 39 7.13 2.45 -9.60
C LEU A 39 7.27 1.95 -11.05
N LEU A 40 6.80 0.75 -11.38
CA LEU A 40 6.65 0.28 -12.76
C LEU A 40 5.52 0.99 -13.51
N TYR A 41 4.64 1.68 -12.79
CA TYR A 41 3.51 2.42 -13.34
C TYR A 41 3.83 3.92 -13.49
N ARG A 42 3.02 4.61 -14.31
CA ARG A 42 3.05 6.07 -14.50
C ARG A 42 1.63 6.60 -14.68
N ASP A 43 1.43 7.86 -14.30
CA ASP A 43 0.17 8.58 -14.51
C ASP A 43 -1.06 7.81 -14.00
N ILE A 44 -0.95 7.20 -12.81
CA ILE A 44 -2.03 6.44 -12.16
C ILE A 44 -2.42 7.06 -10.82
N GLU A 45 -3.66 6.76 -10.40
CA GLU A 45 -4.10 6.94 -9.02
C GLU A 45 -3.94 5.63 -8.24
N THR A 46 -3.51 5.74 -7.01
CA THR A 46 -3.35 4.64 -6.07
C THR A 46 -4.10 4.92 -4.77
N LYS A 47 -4.46 3.87 -4.05
CA LYS A 47 -5.20 3.92 -2.80
C LYS A 47 -4.46 3.13 -1.74
N ALA A 48 -4.21 3.75 -0.60
CA ALA A 48 -3.47 3.11 0.47
C ALA A 48 -4.15 3.29 1.83
N TYR A 49 -4.36 2.20 2.55
CA TYR A 49 -4.52 2.25 4.00
C TYR A 49 -3.13 2.00 4.61
N TRP A 50 -2.61 2.98 5.36
CA TRP A 50 -1.19 2.99 5.65
C TRP A 50 -0.89 3.41 7.09
N PRO A 51 -0.58 2.45 8.00
CA PRO A 51 -0.11 2.77 9.34
C PRO A 51 1.30 3.37 9.26
N ILE A 52 1.38 4.63 8.86
CA ILE A 52 2.61 5.30 8.40
C ILE A 52 3.75 5.25 9.42
N LYS A 53 3.46 5.40 10.69
CA LYS A 53 4.49 5.38 11.75
C LYS A 53 5.20 4.04 11.80
N SER A 54 4.44 2.93 11.84
CA SER A 54 4.99 1.58 11.80
C SER A 54 5.72 1.30 10.48
N MET A 55 5.19 1.76 9.35
CA MET A 55 5.80 1.54 8.05
C MET A 55 7.13 2.27 7.90
N VAL A 56 7.26 3.48 8.45
CA VAL A 56 8.54 4.20 8.49
C VAL A 56 9.56 3.48 9.37
N GLU A 57 9.13 2.90 10.49
CA GLU A 57 10.00 2.10 11.35
C GLU A 57 10.52 0.83 10.64
N ILE A 58 9.65 0.15 9.88
CA ILE A 58 10.00 -1.10 9.16
C ILE A 58 10.89 -0.81 7.96
N LEU A 59 10.52 0.16 7.13
CA LEU A 59 11.10 0.37 5.81
C LEU A 59 12.23 1.42 5.80
N GLY A 60 12.20 2.33 6.76
CA GLY A 60 13.17 3.40 6.92
C GLY A 60 12.77 4.72 6.25
N LYS A 61 13.14 5.82 6.89
CA LYS A 61 12.86 7.19 6.44
C LYS A 61 13.50 7.50 5.08
N ASP A 62 14.76 7.09 4.88
CA ASP A 62 15.50 7.34 3.65
C ASP A 62 14.88 6.61 2.46
N PHE A 63 14.39 5.39 2.69
CA PHE A 63 13.63 4.67 1.69
C PHE A 63 12.37 5.43 1.26
N PHE A 64 11.57 5.91 2.22
CA PHE A 64 10.37 6.69 1.91
C PHE A 64 10.68 8.01 1.21
N THR A 65 11.76 8.68 1.57
CA THR A 65 12.21 9.89 0.88
C THR A 65 12.49 9.61 -0.60
N SER A 66 13.23 8.56 -0.90
CA SER A 66 13.53 8.14 -2.27
C SER A 66 12.29 7.66 -3.02
N LEU A 67 11.47 6.83 -2.40
CA LEU A 67 10.23 6.31 -2.98
C LEU A 67 9.28 7.45 -3.37
N ASN A 68 9.09 8.42 -2.48
CA ASN A 68 8.20 9.56 -2.75
C ASN A 68 8.72 10.45 -3.88
N LYS A 69 10.02 10.68 -3.96
CA LYS A 69 10.64 11.40 -5.08
C LYS A 69 10.34 10.71 -6.42
N GLU A 70 10.58 9.41 -6.49
CA GLU A 70 10.33 8.62 -7.70
C GLU A 70 8.84 8.54 -8.06
N ARG A 71 7.98 8.40 -7.07
CA ARG A 71 6.52 8.40 -7.25
C ARG A 71 6.03 9.72 -7.86
N ILE A 72 6.49 10.85 -7.36
CA ILE A 72 6.14 12.20 -7.87
C ILE A 72 6.62 12.36 -9.32
N LEU A 73 7.86 11.96 -9.63
CA LEU A 73 8.40 12.02 -11.00
C LEU A 73 7.58 11.17 -11.99
N ARG A 74 6.96 10.10 -11.53
CA ARG A 74 6.09 9.23 -12.33
C ARG A 74 4.63 9.66 -12.33
N LYS A 75 4.30 10.77 -11.68
CA LYS A 75 2.93 11.27 -11.51
C LYS A 75 1.97 10.18 -10.96
N ILE A 76 2.43 9.42 -9.99
CA ILE A 76 1.62 8.45 -9.27
C ILE A 76 0.92 9.18 -8.12
N TYR A 77 -0.37 9.43 -8.29
CA TYR A 77 -1.18 10.06 -7.28
C TYR A 77 -1.60 9.05 -6.21
N THR A 78 -1.52 9.44 -4.94
CA THR A 78 -1.86 8.57 -3.83
C THR A 78 -2.91 9.20 -2.94
N ARG A 79 -4.03 8.52 -2.76
CA ARG A 79 -4.96 8.76 -1.68
C ARG A 79 -4.63 7.81 -0.54
N ALA A 80 -4.23 8.34 0.61
CA ALA A 80 -3.81 7.56 1.76
C ALA A 80 -4.71 7.77 2.96
N ILE A 81 -5.09 6.70 3.63
CA ILE A 81 -5.77 6.71 4.92
C ILE A 81 -4.76 6.32 5.98
N TRP A 82 -4.57 7.15 7.00
CA TRP A 82 -3.76 6.83 8.16
C TRP A 82 -4.64 6.52 9.36
N PRO A 83 -4.36 5.45 10.13
CA PRO A 83 -4.98 5.27 11.44
C PRO A 83 -4.65 6.46 12.35
N GLU A 84 -5.59 6.87 13.17
CA GLU A 84 -5.42 8.05 14.04
C GLU A 84 -4.16 7.95 14.93
N ASN A 85 -3.96 6.79 15.57
CA ASN A 85 -2.81 6.54 16.45
C ASN A 85 -1.47 6.32 15.72
N GLN A 86 -1.49 6.24 14.39
CA GLN A 86 -0.31 6.04 13.54
C GLN A 86 0.03 7.27 12.69
N SER A 87 -0.71 8.38 12.87
CA SER A 87 -0.46 9.61 12.11
C SER A 87 0.88 10.24 12.48
N LEU A 88 1.53 10.89 11.52
CA LEU A 88 2.75 11.65 11.70
C LEU A 88 2.52 13.13 11.38
N ASP A 89 3.21 14.00 12.11
CA ASP A 89 3.24 15.43 11.83
C ASP A 89 3.99 15.69 10.51
N ILE A 90 3.25 16.12 9.49
CA ILE A 90 3.79 16.37 8.14
C ILE A 90 4.81 17.52 8.15
N LYS A 91 4.65 18.52 9.03
CA LYS A 91 5.59 19.64 9.14
C LYS A 91 6.96 19.17 9.62
N LYS A 92 6.99 18.18 10.52
CA LYS A 92 8.22 17.56 11.03
C LYS A 92 8.79 16.50 10.09
N ASN A 93 7.98 16.03 9.15
CA ASN A 93 8.31 14.97 8.21
C ASN A 93 8.04 15.41 6.77
N PRO A 94 8.82 16.37 6.21
CA PRO A 94 8.53 16.99 4.91
C PRO A 94 8.56 16.02 3.74
N TYR A 95 9.20 14.85 3.88
CA TYR A 95 9.17 13.78 2.88
C TYR A 95 7.77 13.13 2.73
N LEU A 96 6.87 13.39 3.69
CA LEU A 96 5.47 12.95 3.65
C LEU A 96 4.54 14.03 3.08
N GLY A 97 5.04 14.97 2.31
CA GLY A 97 4.27 16.10 1.79
C GLY A 97 2.90 15.74 1.19
N VAL A 98 1.94 16.65 1.34
CA VAL A 98 0.53 16.50 0.95
C VAL A 98 0.12 17.63 0.02
N GLY A 99 -0.84 17.37 -0.85
CA GLY A 99 -1.38 18.30 -1.83
C GLY A 99 -0.93 17.97 -3.26
N GLU A 100 -1.40 18.76 -4.21
CA GLU A 100 -1.17 18.55 -5.65
C GLU A 100 0.31 18.44 -6.01
N LYS A 101 1.12 19.32 -5.45
CA LYS A 101 2.59 19.35 -5.63
C LYS A 101 3.27 18.02 -5.24
N PHE A 102 2.69 17.30 -4.29
CA PHE A 102 3.20 16.02 -3.81
C PHE A 102 2.46 14.82 -4.37
N PHE A 103 1.48 15.03 -5.23
CA PHE A 103 0.61 13.97 -5.75
C PHE A 103 0.03 13.09 -4.63
N ARG A 104 -0.45 13.72 -3.54
CA ARG A 104 -0.95 13.00 -2.36
C ARG A 104 -2.06 13.75 -1.64
N GLU A 105 -3.11 13.02 -1.29
CA GLU A 105 -4.10 13.41 -0.30
C GLU A 105 -4.10 12.40 0.85
N ILE A 106 -4.21 12.89 2.10
CA ILE A 106 -4.24 12.06 3.30
C ILE A 106 -5.52 12.34 4.07
N ARG A 107 -6.15 11.28 4.54
CA ARG A 107 -7.23 11.33 5.52
C ARG A 107 -6.90 10.49 6.75
N ILE A 108 -7.46 10.85 7.89
CA ILE A 108 -7.32 10.11 9.14
C ILE A 108 -8.58 9.28 9.35
N ALA A 109 -8.39 7.98 9.52
CA ALA A 109 -9.49 7.04 9.77
C ALA A 109 -10.15 7.30 11.13
N PRO A 110 -11.45 6.97 11.29
CA PRO A 110 -12.07 6.90 12.60
C PRO A 110 -11.29 5.96 13.54
N LYS A 111 -11.35 6.24 14.85
CA LYS A 111 -10.58 5.54 15.88
C LYS A 111 -10.79 4.02 15.88
N GLU A 112 -11.99 3.58 15.51
CA GLU A 112 -12.38 2.17 15.44
C GLU A 112 -11.72 1.42 14.29
N ILE A 113 -11.24 2.14 13.26
CA ILE A 113 -10.56 1.58 12.10
C ILE A 113 -9.06 1.70 12.32
N ASN A 114 -8.50 0.65 12.89
CA ASN A 114 -7.10 0.59 13.27
C ASN A 114 -6.52 -0.79 12.98
N PHE A 115 -6.02 -0.99 11.77
CA PHE A 115 -5.37 -2.23 11.35
C PHE A 115 -3.85 -2.07 11.45
N SER A 116 -3.18 -3.14 11.87
CA SER A 116 -1.72 -3.18 11.94
C SER A 116 -1.05 -3.41 10.58
N MET A 117 -1.77 -4.02 9.63
CA MET A 117 -1.31 -4.18 8.25
C MET A 117 -1.63 -2.95 7.41
N GLY A 118 -0.70 -2.61 6.52
CA GLY A 118 -0.95 -1.67 5.45
C GLY A 118 -1.28 -2.38 4.15
N TYR A 119 -2.13 -1.79 3.31
CA TYR A 119 -2.32 -2.24 1.94
C TYR A 119 -2.29 -1.06 0.96
N TRP A 120 -1.92 -1.37 -0.28
CA TRP A 120 -1.81 -0.41 -1.37
C TRP A 120 -2.38 -1.00 -2.65
N VAL A 121 -3.39 -0.34 -3.23
CA VAL A 121 -4.03 -0.74 -4.48
C VAL A 121 -3.49 0.11 -5.62
N TYR A 122 -2.97 -0.52 -6.66
CA TYR A 122 -2.45 0.13 -7.86
C TYR A 122 -2.61 -0.78 -9.08
N GLY A 123 -3.21 -0.25 -10.16
CA GLY A 123 -3.58 -1.08 -11.31
C GLY A 123 -4.48 -2.25 -10.88
N ASN A 124 -4.15 -3.46 -11.31
CA ASN A 124 -4.82 -4.70 -10.90
C ASN A 124 -4.09 -5.42 -9.76
N LYS A 125 -3.27 -4.70 -9.00
CA LYS A 125 -2.47 -5.25 -7.92
C LYS A 125 -2.87 -4.69 -6.56
N VAL A 126 -2.75 -5.53 -5.55
CA VAL A 126 -2.81 -5.14 -4.15
C VAL A 126 -1.55 -5.61 -3.45
N ALA A 127 -0.80 -4.67 -2.92
CA ALA A 127 0.33 -4.94 -2.03
C ALA A 127 -0.14 -4.86 -0.59
N CYS A 128 0.28 -5.82 0.23
CA CYS A 128 0.05 -5.81 1.67
C CYS A 128 1.39 -5.95 2.40
N ILE A 129 1.54 -5.20 3.50
CA ILE A 129 2.69 -5.31 4.40
C ILE A 129 2.18 -5.48 5.82
N SER A 130 2.67 -6.53 6.49
CA SER A 130 2.34 -6.83 7.88
C SER A 130 3.03 -5.89 8.85
N SER A 131 2.69 -6.02 10.12
CA SER A 131 3.37 -5.31 11.20
C SER A 131 4.83 -5.77 11.34
N LYS A 132 5.60 -4.99 12.08
CA LYS A 132 6.99 -5.32 12.44
C LYS A 132 7.12 -6.70 13.13
N ASN A 133 6.09 -7.13 13.84
CA ASN A 133 6.11 -8.41 14.56
C ASN A 133 6.06 -9.62 13.63
N GLU A 134 5.30 -9.53 12.55
CA GLU A 134 5.16 -10.62 11.56
C GLU A 134 6.16 -10.52 10.41
N SER A 135 6.54 -9.30 10.04
CA SER A 135 7.63 -8.98 9.08
C SER A 135 7.55 -9.69 7.74
N PHE A 136 6.35 -9.77 7.15
CA PHE A 136 6.12 -10.28 5.80
C PHE A 136 5.24 -9.33 4.99
N GLY A 137 5.22 -9.54 3.70
CA GLY A 137 4.31 -8.85 2.79
C GLY A 137 4.08 -9.66 1.54
N PHE A 138 3.11 -9.26 0.76
CA PHE A 138 2.76 -9.93 -0.49
C PHE A 138 2.16 -8.97 -1.51
N ILE A 139 2.23 -9.36 -2.77
CA ILE A 139 1.51 -8.72 -3.88
C ILE A 139 0.59 -9.75 -4.49
N ILE A 140 -0.68 -9.40 -4.64
CA ILE A 140 -1.65 -10.16 -5.42
C ILE A 140 -1.99 -9.35 -6.67
N GLU A 141 -1.77 -9.94 -7.85
CA GLU A 141 -2.24 -9.40 -9.12
C GLU A 141 -3.54 -10.11 -9.50
N SER A 142 -4.65 -9.46 -9.22
CA SER A 142 -6.00 -9.92 -9.49
C SER A 142 -6.92 -8.72 -9.61
N LYS A 143 -7.60 -8.59 -10.76
CA LYS A 143 -8.56 -7.50 -10.95
C LYS A 143 -9.69 -7.56 -9.92
N GLU A 144 -10.25 -8.73 -9.66
CA GLU A 144 -11.37 -8.90 -8.72
C GLU A 144 -10.96 -8.53 -7.28
N PHE A 145 -9.77 -8.95 -6.86
CA PHE A 145 -9.24 -8.60 -5.54
C PHE A 145 -8.91 -7.10 -5.43
N ALA A 146 -8.34 -6.51 -6.48
CA ALA A 146 -8.08 -5.07 -6.51
C ALA A 146 -9.37 -4.25 -6.48
N ASP A 147 -10.40 -4.67 -7.22
CA ASP A 147 -11.72 -4.02 -7.21
C ASP A 147 -12.38 -4.11 -5.83
N MET A 148 -12.32 -5.27 -5.17
CA MET A 148 -12.84 -5.47 -3.81
C MET A 148 -12.12 -4.55 -2.81
N MET A 149 -10.80 -4.55 -2.80
CA MET A 149 -10.02 -3.72 -1.88
C MET A 149 -10.18 -2.23 -2.17
N SER A 150 -10.33 -1.86 -3.44
CA SER A 150 -10.63 -0.49 -3.86
C SER A 150 -11.98 0.00 -3.32
N THR A 151 -13.01 -0.85 -3.41
CA THR A 151 -14.34 -0.53 -2.86
C THR A 151 -14.32 -0.39 -1.35
N GLN A 152 -13.63 -1.27 -0.65
CA GLN A 152 -13.45 -1.17 0.80
C GLN A 152 -12.69 0.10 1.20
N PHE A 153 -11.67 0.47 0.43
CA PHE A 153 -10.98 1.72 0.63
C PHE A 153 -11.93 2.93 0.53
N GLU A 154 -12.77 2.99 -0.50
CA GLU A 154 -13.70 4.11 -0.69
C GLU A 154 -14.67 4.26 0.50
N VAL A 155 -15.18 3.16 1.05
CA VAL A 155 -16.06 3.18 2.23
C VAL A 155 -15.35 3.84 3.42
N VAL A 156 -14.10 3.46 3.68
CA VAL A 156 -13.33 4.05 4.78
C VAL A 156 -12.91 5.49 4.45
N TRP A 157 -12.59 5.79 3.20
CA TRP A 157 -12.24 7.12 2.75
C TRP A 157 -13.33 8.15 3.01
N GLU A 158 -14.58 7.82 2.71
CA GLU A 158 -15.73 8.70 2.89
C GLU A 158 -15.98 9.09 4.36
N ILE A 159 -15.71 8.20 5.30
CA ILE A 159 -15.86 8.44 6.74
C ILE A 159 -14.59 8.98 7.42
N SER A 160 -13.50 9.11 6.68
CA SER A 160 -12.21 9.59 7.18
C SER A 160 -12.09 11.12 7.06
N LYS A 161 -11.37 11.73 8.01
CA LYS A 161 -11.19 13.19 8.07
C LYS A 161 -9.98 13.63 7.26
N LYS A 162 -10.17 14.60 6.36
CA LYS A 162 -9.08 15.21 5.60
C LYS A 162 -8.08 15.93 6.53
N ILE A 163 -6.79 15.71 6.29
CA ILE A 163 -5.75 16.51 6.95
C ILE A 163 -5.71 17.89 6.30
N THR A 164 -5.93 18.92 7.11
CA THR A 164 -5.78 20.30 6.70
C THR A 164 -4.37 20.76 7.05
N ILE A 165 -3.58 21.13 6.07
CA ILE A 165 -2.31 21.83 6.30
C ILE A 165 -2.64 23.32 6.26
N PRO A 166 -2.40 24.10 7.33
CA PRO A 166 -2.56 25.54 7.26
C PRO A 166 -1.64 26.08 6.17
N GLU A 167 -2.21 26.76 5.19
CA GLU A 167 -1.46 27.57 4.24
C GLU A 167 -0.66 28.62 5.03
N LYS A 168 0.62 28.80 4.65
CA LYS A 168 1.47 29.85 5.18
C LYS A 168 1.13 31.18 4.54
#